data_c767aae702006e5242e9726123d3fdcf
#
_entry.id   c767aae702006e5242e9726123d3fdcf
#
_cell.length_a   1.000
_cell.length_b   1.000
_cell.length_c   1.000
_cell.angle_alpha   90.00
_cell.angle_beta   90.00
_cell.angle_gamma   90.00
#
_symmetry.space_group_name_H-M   'P 1'
#
loop_
_entity.id
_entity.type
_entity.pdbx_description
1 polymer ?
#
loop_
_entity_poly.entity_id
_entity_poly.type
_entity_poly.pdbx_seq_one_letter_code
_entity_poly.pdbx_strand_id
1 'polypeptide(L)'
;MLQPARRKYRKEQKGRNKGLATRGAAVSFGDFGLKATGRGRLTARQIEAARRAMTRHIKRGGRIWIRIFPDKPISQKPAEVRMGHGKGNPEYYVAEIQPGKVLYEMDGVNETLAREAFRLAAAKLPIATVFVARTVGA
;
A
#
# COMPACT_ATOMS: atom_id res chain seq x y z
N MET A 1 13.50 2.99 0.61
CA MET A 1 12.11 2.56 0.35
C MET A 1 11.93 1.11 0.73
N LEU A 2 10.69 0.73 0.98
CA LEU A 2 10.38 -0.63 1.36
C LEU A 2 10.67 -1.60 0.22
N GLN A 3 11.37 -2.69 0.55
CA GLN A 3 11.61 -3.80 -0.37
C GLN A 3 12.04 -5.01 0.44
N PRO A 4 11.84 -6.23 -0.09
CA PRO A 4 12.27 -7.42 0.61
C PRO A 4 13.79 -7.44 0.76
N ALA A 5 14.27 -7.79 1.96
CA ALA A 5 15.70 -7.93 2.19
C ALA A 5 16.27 -9.16 1.47
N ARG A 6 15.42 -10.21 1.34
CA ARG A 6 15.84 -11.45 0.70
C ARG A 6 14.61 -12.13 0.08
N ARG A 7 14.80 -12.70 -1.10
CA ARG A 7 13.72 -13.40 -1.79
C ARG A 7 14.20 -14.77 -2.27
N LYS A 8 13.29 -15.75 -2.25
CA LYS A 8 13.54 -17.07 -2.79
C LYS A 8 13.80 -17.00 -4.30
N TYR A 9 13.02 -16.17 -5.01
CA TYR A 9 13.18 -15.96 -6.43
C TYR A 9 13.34 -14.47 -6.69
N ARG A 10 14.32 -14.12 -7.53
CA ARG A 10 14.59 -12.74 -7.90
C ARG A 10 13.49 -12.14 -8.77
N LYS A 11 12.90 -12.96 -9.64
CA LYS A 11 11.87 -12.55 -10.59
C LYS A 11 10.62 -13.39 -10.41
N GLU A 12 9.47 -12.80 -10.66
CA GLU A 12 8.20 -13.50 -10.62
C GLU A 12 7.36 -13.11 -11.83
N GLN A 13 6.44 -14.00 -12.22
CA GLN A 13 5.47 -13.65 -13.25
C GLN A 13 4.43 -12.70 -12.66
N LYS A 14 3.96 -11.74 -13.46
CA LYS A 14 3.00 -10.74 -12.98
C LYS A 14 1.69 -11.36 -12.53
N GLY A 15 1.15 -12.31 -13.31
CA GLY A 15 -0.11 -12.92 -12.99
C GLY A 15 -1.27 -11.93 -13.03
N ARG A 16 -2.43 -12.37 -12.56
CA ARG A 16 -3.63 -11.54 -12.44
C ARG A 16 -3.96 -11.31 -10.98
N ASN A 17 -4.26 -10.08 -10.63
CA ASN A 17 -4.68 -9.72 -9.29
C ASN A 17 -6.18 -9.93 -9.17
N LYS A 18 -6.59 -10.99 -8.46
CA LYS A 18 -8.00 -11.40 -8.34
C LYS A 18 -8.42 -11.51 -6.88
N GLY A 19 -9.72 -11.55 -6.67
CA GLY A 19 -10.32 -11.84 -5.38
C GLY A 19 -10.51 -10.63 -4.50
N LEU A 20 -11.03 -10.88 -3.31
CA LEU A 20 -11.25 -9.86 -2.28
C LEU A 20 -10.30 -10.13 -1.12
N ALA A 21 -9.97 -9.09 -0.37
CA ALA A 21 -9.10 -9.25 0.78
C ALA A 21 -9.83 -10.01 1.89
N THR A 22 -9.21 -11.10 2.38
CA THR A 22 -9.69 -11.86 3.53
C THR A 22 -8.86 -11.60 4.76
N ARG A 23 -7.58 -11.27 4.58
CA ARG A 23 -6.67 -10.88 5.66
C ARG A 23 -6.36 -9.41 5.55
N GLY A 24 -6.20 -8.75 6.69
CA GLY A 24 -5.91 -7.33 6.72
C GLY A 24 -7.08 -6.47 6.29
N ALA A 25 -8.32 -6.96 6.45
CA ALA A 25 -9.53 -6.25 6.06
C ALA A 25 -10.14 -5.44 7.20
N ALA A 26 -9.63 -5.55 8.42
CA ALA A 26 -10.14 -4.83 9.59
C ALA A 26 -9.05 -4.01 10.22
N VAL A 27 -9.45 -2.89 10.84
CA VAL A 27 -8.54 -2.05 11.63
C VAL A 27 -8.19 -2.82 12.90
N SER A 28 -6.91 -3.12 13.11
CA SER A 28 -6.44 -3.98 14.19
C SER A 28 -5.53 -3.28 15.18
N PHE A 29 -4.70 -2.35 14.75
CA PHE A 29 -3.68 -1.70 15.59
C PHE A 29 -4.06 -0.30 16.00
N GLY A 30 -4.73 0.45 15.14
CA GLY A 30 -5.07 1.84 15.36
C GLY A 30 -6.56 2.05 15.61
N ASP A 31 -6.96 3.31 15.64
CA ASP A 31 -8.35 3.71 15.78
C ASP A 31 -9.00 3.95 14.44
N PHE A 32 -8.23 4.35 13.44
CA PHE A 32 -8.71 4.71 12.11
C PHE A 32 -7.85 4.03 11.06
N GLY A 33 -8.42 3.83 9.88
CA GLY A 33 -7.69 3.20 8.79
C GLY A 33 -8.08 3.74 7.42
N LEU A 34 -7.20 3.51 6.46
CA LEU A 34 -7.46 3.77 5.06
C LEU A 34 -7.58 2.42 4.36
N LYS A 35 -8.76 2.14 3.85
CA LYS A 35 -9.11 0.85 3.25
C LYS A 35 -9.25 0.99 1.75
N ALA A 36 -8.69 0.04 1.00
CA ALA A 36 -8.84 0.03 -0.45
C ALA A 36 -10.24 -0.43 -0.83
N THR A 37 -10.88 0.32 -1.71
CA THR A 37 -12.13 -0.09 -2.35
C THR A 37 -11.89 -0.50 -3.79
N GLY A 38 -10.74 -0.14 -4.34
CA GLY A 38 -10.32 -0.54 -5.67
C GLY A 38 -9.26 -1.61 -5.64
N ARG A 39 -8.93 -2.11 -6.80
CA ARG A 39 -7.93 -3.14 -7.02
C ARG A 39 -6.74 -2.54 -7.76
N GLY A 40 -5.54 -2.95 -7.41
CA GLY A 40 -4.36 -2.48 -8.11
C GLY A 40 -3.07 -2.91 -7.46
N ARG A 41 -1.99 -2.30 -7.87
CA ARG A 41 -0.65 -2.54 -7.34
C ARG A 41 -0.08 -1.22 -6.87
N LEU A 42 0.47 -1.23 -5.66
CA LEU A 42 1.11 -0.05 -5.06
C LEU A 42 2.61 -0.27 -5.07
N THR A 43 3.33 0.67 -5.64
CA THR A 43 4.80 0.63 -5.64
C THR A 43 5.33 1.09 -4.29
N ALA A 44 6.57 0.71 -3.99
CA ALA A 44 7.23 1.17 -2.78
C ALA A 44 7.27 2.70 -2.70
N ARG A 45 7.43 3.38 -3.84
CA ARG A 45 7.44 4.84 -3.91
C ARG A 45 6.10 5.44 -3.54
N GLN A 46 5.01 4.84 -4.04
CA GLN A 46 3.66 5.29 -3.72
C GLN A 46 3.33 5.11 -2.25
N ILE A 47 3.71 3.96 -1.69
CA ILE A 47 3.51 3.67 -0.26
C ILE A 47 4.26 4.70 0.59
N GLU A 48 5.50 5.00 0.25
CA GLU A 48 6.31 5.97 0.98
C GLU A 48 5.77 7.39 0.83
N ALA A 49 5.33 7.77 -0.37
CA ALA A 49 4.76 9.09 -0.61
C ALA A 49 3.50 9.33 0.24
N ALA A 50 2.63 8.32 0.32
CA ALA A 50 1.43 8.39 1.14
C ALA A 50 1.79 8.50 2.63
N ARG A 51 2.74 7.68 3.09
CA ARG A 51 3.21 7.73 4.48
C ARG A 51 3.73 9.12 4.84
N ARG A 52 4.55 9.70 3.97
CA ARG A 52 5.11 11.03 4.21
C ARG A 52 4.03 12.11 4.27
N ALA A 53 3.03 12.02 3.40
CA ALA A 53 1.92 12.97 3.39
C ALA A 53 1.16 12.94 4.72
N MET A 54 0.85 11.72 5.22
CA MET A 54 0.19 11.56 6.51
C MET A 54 1.03 12.08 7.67
N THR A 55 2.29 11.68 7.72
CA THR A 55 3.21 12.08 8.78
C THR A 55 3.36 13.59 8.85
N ARG A 56 3.48 14.24 7.69
CA ARG A 56 3.61 15.69 7.61
C ARG A 56 2.36 16.38 8.16
N HIS A 57 1.20 15.83 7.89
CA HIS A 57 -0.06 16.44 8.35
C HIS A 57 -0.29 16.29 9.84
N ILE A 58 -0.07 15.10 10.39
CA ILE A 58 -0.26 14.87 11.83
C ILE A 58 0.93 15.32 12.67
N LYS A 59 2.04 15.63 12.02
CA LYS A 59 3.29 16.08 12.64
C LYS A 59 3.78 15.08 13.67
N ARG A 60 3.93 15.48 14.94
CA ARG A 60 4.42 14.62 16.01
C ARG A 60 3.32 13.90 16.79
N GLY A 61 2.06 14.17 16.45
CA GLY A 61 0.93 13.51 17.11
C GLY A 61 0.66 12.15 16.49
N GLY A 62 0.33 11.18 17.33
CA GLY A 62 -0.15 9.89 16.87
C GLY A 62 0.91 8.97 16.30
N ARG A 63 0.41 7.80 15.88
CA ARG A 63 1.22 6.77 15.24
C ARG A 63 0.55 6.31 13.96
N ILE A 64 1.39 5.85 13.02
CA ILE A 64 0.94 5.32 11.72
C ILE A 64 1.52 3.92 11.56
N TRP A 65 0.66 2.98 11.16
CA TRP A 65 1.08 1.64 10.77
C TRP A 65 0.86 1.47 9.28
N ILE A 66 1.87 0.93 8.60
CA ILE A 66 1.75 0.50 7.21
C ILE A 66 1.39 -0.97 7.25
N ARG A 67 0.19 -1.32 6.74
CA ARG A 67 -0.34 -2.68 6.80
C ARG A 67 0.02 -3.51 5.57
N ILE A 68 0.70 -2.94 4.61
CA ILE A 68 1.07 -3.60 3.35
C ILE A 68 2.57 -3.53 3.17
N PHE A 69 3.08 -4.47 2.38
CA PHE A 69 4.50 -4.53 2.06
C PHE A 69 4.69 -4.85 0.58
N PRO A 70 5.55 -4.12 -0.14
CA PRO A 70 5.78 -4.37 -1.56
C PRO A 70 6.77 -5.53 -1.74
N ASP A 71 6.23 -6.73 -1.89
CA ASP A 71 7.05 -7.94 -1.97
C ASP A 71 7.08 -8.57 -3.35
N LYS A 72 6.29 -8.09 -4.30
CA LYS A 72 6.25 -8.65 -5.65
C LYS A 72 7.18 -7.86 -6.58
N PRO A 73 8.20 -8.50 -7.17
CA PRO A 73 9.09 -7.81 -8.10
C PRO A 73 8.43 -7.62 -9.45
N ILE A 74 8.60 -6.44 -10.02
CA ILE A 74 8.13 -6.12 -11.36
C ILE A 74 9.36 -5.89 -12.24
N SER A 75 9.42 -6.59 -13.36
CA SER A 75 10.51 -6.49 -14.31
C SER A 75 10.07 -5.69 -15.52
N GLN A 76 10.96 -4.85 -16.03
CA GLN A 76 10.75 -4.12 -17.27
C GLN A 76 11.95 -4.33 -18.17
N LYS A 77 11.69 -4.56 -19.46
CA LYS A 77 12.76 -4.57 -20.44
C LYS A 77 13.03 -3.14 -20.89
N PRO A 78 14.30 -2.74 -21.03
CA PRO A 78 14.61 -1.46 -21.65
C PRO A 78 14.01 -1.40 -23.06
N ALA A 79 13.63 -0.22 -23.50
CA ALA A 79 13.01 -0.04 -24.82
C ALA A 79 13.91 -0.51 -25.96
N GLU A 80 15.22 -0.53 -25.75
CA GLU A 80 16.23 -0.91 -26.74
C GLU A 80 16.47 -2.41 -26.81
N VAL A 81 15.93 -3.19 -25.87
CA VAL A 81 16.12 -4.64 -25.84
C VAL A 81 15.05 -5.30 -26.69
N ARG A 82 15.47 -6.18 -27.60
CA ARG A 82 14.54 -6.91 -28.47
C ARG A 82 13.70 -7.85 -27.64
N MET A 83 12.45 -8.01 -28.05
CA MET A 83 11.56 -8.98 -27.44
C MET A 83 12.13 -10.39 -27.62
N GLY A 84 11.94 -11.23 -26.61
CA GLY A 84 12.39 -12.62 -26.64
C GLY A 84 13.73 -12.90 -25.97
N HIS A 85 14.42 -11.88 -25.48
CA HIS A 85 15.71 -12.07 -24.77
C HIS A 85 15.52 -12.35 -23.28
N GLY A 86 14.43 -13.02 -22.92
CA GLY A 86 14.15 -13.34 -21.53
C GLY A 86 13.53 -12.17 -20.78
N LYS A 87 13.24 -12.41 -19.51
CA LYS A 87 12.62 -11.43 -18.61
C LYS A 87 13.65 -10.40 -18.18
N GLY A 88 13.28 -9.12 -18.19
CA GLY A 88 14.14 -8.06 -17.71
C GLY A 88 14.48 -8.17 -16.24
N ASN A 89 15.40 -7.35 -15.77
CA ASN A 89 15.75 -7.30 -14.36
C ASN A 89 14.60 -6.75 -13.52
N PRO A 90 14.48 -7.16 -12.25
CA PRO A 90 13.51 -6.52 -11.36
C PRO A 90 13.84 -5.04 -11.20
N GLU A 91 12.90 -4.17 -11.56
CA GLU A 91 13.10 -2.71 -11.49
C GLU A 91 12.55 -2.14 -10.20
N TYR A 92 11.47 -2.72 -9.68
CA TYR A 92 10.83 -2.22 -8.48
C TYR A 92 9.93 -3.31 -7.88
N TYR A 93 9.47 -3.05 -6.67
CA TYR A 93 8.58 -3.97 -5.95
C TYR A 93 7.23 -3.32 -5.74
N VAL A 94 6.18 -4.14 -5.76
CA VAL A 94 4.80 -3.69 -5.55
C VAL A 94 4.09 -4.57 -4.55
N ALA A 95 3.08 -4.01 -3.90
CA ALA A 95 2.10 -4.75 -3.13
C ALA A 95 0.86 -4.93 -3.99
N GLU A 96 0.37 -6.16 -4.13
CA GLU A 96 -0.90 -6.41 -4.81
C GLU A 96 -2.04 -6.17 -3.84
N ILE A 97 -2.98 -5.31 -4.23
CA ILE A 97 -4.06 -4.88 -3.37
C ILE A 97 -5.39 -5.36 -3.93
N GLN A 98 -6.15 -6.08 -3.09
CA GLN A 98 -7.52 -6.46 -3.40
C GLN A 98 -8.47 -5.52 -2.68
N PRO A 99 -9.70 -5.33 -3.20
CA PRO A 99 -10.71 -4.52 -2.50
C PRO A 99 -10.96 -5.05 -1.10
N GLY A 100 -11.04 -4.15 -0.14
CA GLY A 100 -11.23 -4.49 1.27
C GLY A 100 -9.96 -4.49 2.11
N LYS A 101 -8.79 -4.36 1.51
CA LYS A 101 -7.52 -4.36 2.24
C LYS A 101 -7.32 -3.05 2.97
N VAL A 102 -6.99 -3.11 4.26
CA VAL A 102 -6.57 -1.93 5.03
C VAL A 102 -5.10 -1.65 4.70
N LEU A 103 -4.84 -0.46 4.19
CA LEU A 103 -3.50 -0.07 3.74
C LEU A 103 -2.68 0.58 4.86
N TYR A 104 -3.32 1.45 5.62
CA TYR A 104 -2.68 2.18 6.71
C TYR A 104 -3.63 2.25 7.89
N GLU A 105 -3.05 2.35 9.10
CA GLU A 105 -3.81 2.62 10.30
C GLU A 105 -3.17 3.77 11.07
N MET A 106 -3.96 4.42 11.90
CA MET A 106 -3.52 5.60 12.64
C MET A 106 -4.22 5.64 13.99
N ASP A 107 -3.48 6.07 15.03
CA ASP A 107 -4.07 6.36 16.32
C ASP A 107 -3.43 7.59 16.94
N GLY A 108 -3.96 8.00 18.10
CA GLY A 108 -3.42 9.14 18.84
C GLY A 108 -3.80 10.49 18.26
N VAL A 109 -4.76 10.53 17.32
CA VAL A 109 -5.27 11.77 16.72
C VAL A 109 -6.79 11.71 16.72
N ASN A 110 -7.44 12.88 16.63
CA ASN A 110 -8.89 12.90 16.50
C ASN A 110 -9.33 12.51 15.08
N GLU A 111 -10.61 12.23 14.93
CA GLU A 111 -11.15 11.75 13.65
C GLU A 111 -10.99 12.79 12.55
N THR A 112 -11.23 14.07 12.84
CA THR A 112 -11.10 15.13 11.84
C THR A 112 -9.70 15.19 11.26
N LEU A 113 -8.69 15.14 12.13
CA LEU A 113 -7.29 15.17 11.72
C LEU A 113 -6.93 13.89 10.94
N ALA A 114 -7.43 12.74 11.39
CA ALA A 114 -7.18 11.47 10.72
C ALA A 114 -7.79 11.45 9.31
N ARG A 115 -9.02 11.93 9.17
CA ARG A 115 -9.69 12.00 7.86
C ARG A 115 -8.91 12.86 6.89
N GLU A 116 -8.43 14.01 7.35
CA GLU A 116 -7.65 14.92 6.50
C GLU A 116 -6.32 14.31 6.11
N ALA A 117 -5.61 13.67 7.05
CA ALA A 117 -4.34 13.01 6.79
C ALA A 117 -4.51 11.90 5.76
N PHE A 118 -5.55 11.06 5.90
CA PHE A 118 -5.80 9.98 4.95
C PHE A 118 -6.25 10.51 3.59
N ARG A 119 -6.96 11.65 3.55
CA ARG A 119 -7.30 12.28 2.28
C ARG A 119 -6.04 12.68 1.50
N LEU A 120 -5.08 13.26 2.20
CA LEU A 120 -3.81 13.63 1.58
C LEU A 120 -3.02 12.41 1.12
N ALA A 121 -3.04 11.33 1.92
CA ALA A 121 -2.38 10.09 1.54
C ALA A 121 -3.04 9.46 0.32
N ALA A 122 -4.38 9.44 0.28
CA ALA A 122 -5.13 8.85 -0.83
C ALA A 122 -4.80 9.52 -2.17
N ALA A 123 -4.50 10.81 -2.14
CA ALA A 123 -4.12 11.55 -3.35
C ALA A 123 -2.81 11.05 -3.96
N LYS A 124 -1.99 10.33 -3.19
CA LYS A 124 -0.72 9.77 -3.66
C LYS A 124 -0.87 8.32 -4.14
N LEU A 125 -2.05 7.75 -4.02
CA LEU A 125 -2.29 6.35 -4.36
C LEU A 125 -3.13 6.24 -5.63
N PRO A 126 -2.85 5.23 -6.49
CA PRO A 126 -3.56 5.08 -7.76
C PRO A 126 -4.88 4.33 -7.65
N ILE A 127 -5.26 3.86 -6.47
CA ILE A 127 -6.49 3.08 -6.28
C ILE A 127 -7.46 3.85 -5.40
N ALA A 128 -8.74 3.55 -5.55
CA ALA A 128 -9.79 4.14 -4.72
C ALA A 128 -9.70 3.62 -3.30
N THR A 129 -9.93 4.51 -2.33
CA THR A 129 -9.81 4.20 -0.91
C THR A 129 -10.98 4.84 -0.16
N VAL A 130 -11.21 4.36 1.07
CA VAL A 130 -12.22 4.91 1.98
C VAL A 130 -11.65 4.96 3.39
N PHE A 131 -12.06 5.98 4.13
CA PHE A 131 -11.74 6.10 5.55
C PHE A 131 -12.61 5.12 6.34
N VAL A 132 -12.01 4.41 7.29
CA VAL A 132 -12.74 3.52 8.19
C VAL A 132 -12.29 3.77 9.62
N ALA A 133 -13.21 3.56 10.56
CA ALA A 133 -12.93 3.62 11.98
C ALA A 133 -12.99 2.20 12.55
N ARG A 134 -12.26 1.98 13.65
CA ARG A 134 -12.29 0.70 14.34
C ARG A 134 -13.69 0.45 14.90
N THR A 135 -14.21 -0.75 14.66
CA THR A 135 -15.49 -1.15 15.24
C THR A 135 -15.28 -1.46 16.72
N VAL A 136 -16.06 -0.77 17.58
CA VAL A 136 -15.98 -0.94 19.02
C VAL A 136 -17.19 -1.73 19.50
N GLY A 137 -16.95 -2.72 20.35
CA GLY A 137 -18.02 -3.49 20.96
C GLY A 137 -18.65 -4.54 20.07
N ALA A 138 -17.97 -4.90 19.01
CA ALA A 138 -18.42 -5.99 18.13
C ALA A 138 -18.03 -7.34 18.73
#